data_7356527b5c3c2f4ba2958c799262d654
#
_entry.id   7356527b5c3c2f4ba2958c799262d654
#
_cell.length_a   1.000
_cell.length_b   1.000
_cell.length_c   1.000
_cell.angle_alpha   90.00
_cell.angle_beta   90.00
_cell.angle_gamma   90.00
#
_symmetry.space_group_name_H-M   'P 1'
#
loop_
_entity.id
_entity.type
_entity.pdbx_description
1 polymer ?
#
loop_
_entity_poly.entity_id
_entity_poly.type
_entity_poly.pdbx_seq_one_letter_code
_entity_poly.pdbx_strand_id
1 'polypeptide(L)'
;MQIAEKTTKVSSFAEIRECPTTGSKSLHATVNLMPGEVISSFAAKEICDRPNYLTVQIHDEHHIMLDPEWLQYINHSCEPNVVFDTTKQEIIAIRPIKKGEEITFFYPSTEWSMDRAFDCLCNSDNCLETIQGAAHLPLEILTNYQLSDYIQQKLDMKS
;
A
#
# COMPACT_ATOMS: atom_id res chain seq x y z
N MET A 1 -28.37 -0.24 -18.56
CA MET A 1 -27.11 -0.60 -19.20
C MET A 1 -25.99 -0.55 -18.17
N GLN A 2 -25.31 -1.65 -17.97
CA GLN A 2 -24.15 -1.67 -17.08
C GLN A 2 -22.91 -1.21 -17.84
N ILE A 3 -22.19 -0.25 -17.25
CA ILE A 3 -20.91 0.19 -17.78
C ILE A 3 -19.86 -0.81 -17.27
N ALA A 4 -19.17 -1.45 -18.20
CA ALA A 4 -18.16 -2.45 -17.87
C ALA A 4 -16.97 -1.80 -17.15
N GLU A 5 -16.44 -2.47 -16.13
CA GLU A 5 -15.22 -2.08 -15.45
C GLU A 5 -14.05 -2.14 -16.46
N LYS A 6 -13.24 -1.09 -16.49
CA LYS A 6 -12.06 -1.06 -17.34
C LYS A 6 -10.92 -1.81 -16.68
N THR A 7 -10.35 -2.79 -17.36
CA THR A 7 -9.27 -3.64 -16.86
C THR A 7 -8.05 -3.51 -17.76
N THR A 8 -6.88 -3.26 -17.15
CA THR A 8 -5.61 -3.15 -17.86
C THR A 8 -4.58 -4.07 -17.21
N LYS A 9 -4.11 -5.06 -17.96
CA LYS A 9 -3.06 -5.96 -17.46
C LYS A 9 -1.72 -5.22 -17.44
N VAL A 10 -1.03 -5.27 -16.31
CA VAL A 10 0.24 -4.53 -16.10
C VAL A 10 1.43 -5.45 -15.92
N SER A 11 1.20 -6.70 -15.53
CA SER A 11 2.26 -7.71 -15.38
C SER A 11 1.64 -9.10 -15.53
N SER A 12 2.47 -10.16 -15.42
CA SER A 12 1.96 -11.53 -15.40
C SER A 12 1.18 -11.87 -14.14
N PHE A 13 1.28 -11.02 -13.08
CA PHE A 13 0.67 -11.26 -11.78
C PHE A 13 -0.50 -10.33 -11.45
N ALA A 14 -0.68 -9.22 -12.18
CA ALA A 14 -1.59 -8.16 -11.73
C ALA A 14 -2.23 -7.39 -12.89
N GLU A 15 -3.39 -6.83 -12.58
CA GLU A 15 -4.13 -5.94 -13.49
C GLU A 15 -4.70 -4.77 -12.71
N ILE A 16 -4.83 -3.62 -13.38
CA ILE A 16 -5.52 -2.45 -12.84
C ILE A 16 -6.99 -2.55 -13.21
N ARG A 17 -7.88 -2.34 -12.24
CA ARG A 17 -9.32 -2.21 -12.47
C ARG A 17 -9.74 -0.79 -12.16
N GLU A 18 -10.53 -0.19 -13.03
CA GLU A 18 -11.03 1.17 -12.89
C GLU A 18 -12.54 1.15 -12.73
N CYS A 19 -13.03 1.78 -11.67
CA CYS A 19 -14.46 1.90 -11.43
C CYS A 19 -15.08 2.84 -12.47
N PRO A 20 -16.10 2.41 -13.23
CA PRO A 20 -16.66 3.23 -14.30
C PRO A 20 -17.40 4.49 -13.82
N THR A 21 -17.84 4.51 -12.55
CA THR A 21 -18.60 5.65 -12.03
C THR A 21 -17.70 6.69 -11.34
N THR A 22 -16.64 6.24 -10.65
CA THR A 22 -15.77 7.14 -9.86
C THR A 22 -14.41 7.38 -10.50
N GLY A 23 -13.99 6.53 -11.43
CA GLY A 23 -12.63 6.56 -11.97
C GLY A 23 -11.57 6.03 -11.02
N SER A 24 -11.96 5.55 -9.85
CA SER A 24 -11.04 4.96 -8.87
C SER A 24 -10.36 3.74 -9.45
N LYS A 25 -9.05 3.63 -9.20
CA LYS A 25 -8.25 2.50 -9.68
C LYS A 25 -7.79 1.64 -8.53
N SER A 26 -7.69 0.34 -8.78
CA SER A 26 -7.20 -0.64 -7.81
C SER A 26 -6.39 -1.69 -8.55
N LEU A 27 -5.46 -2.34 -7.83
CA LEU A 27 -4.63 -3.40 -8.40
C LEU A 27 -5.17 -4.75 -7.92
N HIS A 28 -5.37 -5.69 -8.85
CA HIS A 28 -5.91 -7.02 -8.54
C HIS A 28 -4.99 -8.11 -9.06
N ALA A 29 -4.91 -9.21 -8.31
CA ALA A 29 -4.10 -10.36 -8.73
C ALA A 29 -4.76 -11.05 -9.93
N THR A 30 -3.94 -11.47 -10.90
CA THR A 30 -4.41 -12.25 -12.06
C THR A 30 -4.09 -13.73 -11.90
N VAL A 31 -3.39 -14.10 -10.86
CA VAL A 31 -3.03 -15.48 -10.52
C VAL A 31 -3.14 -15.64 -9.00
N ASN A 32 -3.12 -16.89 -8.52
CA ASN A 32 -3.01 -17.14 -7.08
C ASN A 32 -1.58 -16.90 -6.62
N LEU A 33 -1.43 -16.18 -5.51
CA LEU A 33 -0.12 -15.86 -4.93
C LEU A 33 -0.03 -16.42 -3.51
N MET A 34 1.15 -16.85 -3.11
CA MET A 34 1.37 -17.42 -1.78
C MET A 34 2.27 -16.51 -0.94
N PRO A 35 2.19 -16.59 0.41
CA PRO A 35 3.05 -15.78 1.28
C PRO A 35 4.51 -15.96 0.93
N GLY A 36 5.26 -14.87 0.89
CA GLY A 36 6.68 -14.85 0.55
C GLY A 36 6.97 -14.61 -0.92
N GLU A 37 5.97 -14.69 -1.79
CA GLU A 37 6.17 -14.38 -3.20
C GLU A 37 6.37 -12.89 -3.43
N VAL A 38 7.38 -12.55 -4.22
CA VAL A 38 7.66 -11.16 -4.62
C VAL A 38 6.76 -10.83 -5.82
N ILE A 39 5.87 -9.86 -5.63
CA ILE A 39 4.96 -9.43 -6.69
C ILE A 39 5.69 -8.55 -7.69
N SER A 40 6.54 -7.66 -7.19
CA SER A 40 7.33 -6.74 -8.00
C SER A 40 8.44 -6.13 -7.16
N SER A 41 9.54 -5.78 -7.81
CA SER A 41 10.50 -4.85 -7.23
C SER A 41 10.00 -3.42 -7.53
N PHE A 42 10.53 -2.45 -6.80
CA PHE A 42 10.21 -1.04 -7.08
C PHE A 42 11.44 -0.17 -6.92
N ALA A 43 11.39 1.00 -7.57
CA ALA A 43 12.42 2.02 -7.47
C ALA A 43 11.74 3.38 -7.43
N ALA A 44 12.52 4.43 -7.17
CA ALA A 44 12.01 5.78 -7.21
C ALA A 44 11.98 6.29 -8.66
N LYS A 45 10.80 6.60 -9.16
CA LYS A 45 10.64 7.31 -10.43
C LYS A 45 10.99 8.78 -10.22
N GLU A 46 10.64 9.31 -9.05
CA GLU A 46 10.86 10.68 -8.64
C GLU A 46 10.99 10.71 -7.13
N ILE A 47 11.83 11.59 -6.59
CA ILE A 47 12.00 11.80 -5.17
C ILE A 47 11.43 13.16 -4.82
N CYS A 48 10.50 13.18 -3.84
CA CYS A 48 9.81 14.38 -3.39
C CYS A 48 10.17 14.66 -1.93
N ASP A 49 10.24 15.94 -1.56
CA ASP A 49 10.49 16.32 -0.16
C ASP A 49 9.20 16.37 0.67
N ARG A 50 8.05 16.24 0.02
CA ARG A 50 6.73 16.22 0.68
C ARG A 50 5.92 15.03 0.19
N PRO A 51 5.06 14.46 1.05
CA PRO A 51 4.20 13.36 0.63
C PRO A 51 3.04 13.87 -0.24
N ASN A 52 2.56 13.00 -1.12
CA ASN A 52 1.27 13.16 -1.76
C ASN A 52 0.55 11.79 -1.69
N TYR A 53 -0.65 11.70 -2.24
CA TYR A 53 -1.45 10.47 -2.11
C TYR A 53 -0.88 9.26 -2.86
N LEU A 54 0.16 9.46 -3.67
CA LEU A 54 0.78 8.39 -4.47
C LEU A 54 2.19 8.03 -3.98
N THR A 55 2.79 8.81 -3.09
CA THR A 55 4.17 8.58 -2.66
C THR A 55 4.26 7.53 -1.56
N VAL A 56 5.44 6.89 -1.50
CA VAL A 56 5.84 6.00 -0.40
C VAL A 56 7.00 6.67 0.33
N GLN A 57 6.88 6.77 1.65
CA GLN A 57 7.89 7.44 2.46
C GLN A 57 9.05 6.50 2.78
N ILE A 58 10.27 6.97 2.56
CA ILE A 58 11.51 6.24 2.83
C ILE A 58 12.25 6.86 4.03
N HIS A 59 12.23 8.18 4.17
CA HIS A 59 12.80 8.96 5.28
C HIS A 59 11.96 10.21 5.51
N ASP A 60 12.35 11.03 6.49
CA ASP A 60 11.58 12.22 6.90
C ASP A 60 11.17 13.13 5.73
N GLU A 61 12.10 13.44 4.84
CA GLU A 61 11.82 14.30 3.67
C GLU A 61 12.09 13.56 2.36
N HIS A 62 11.97 12.24 2.39
CA HIS A 62 12.29 11.39 1.24
C HIS A 62 11.06 10.55 0.93
N HIS A 63 10.26 11.03 -0.03
CA HIS A 63 9.05 10.38 -0.50
C HIS A 63 9.23 10.05 -1.97
N ILE A 64 8.97 8.81 -2.36
CA ILE A 64 9.20 8.38 -3.74
C ILE A 64 7.90 8.14 -4.48
N MET A 65 7.88 8.57 -5.75
CA MET A 65 6.91 8.09 -6.72
C MET A 65 7.41 6.75 -7.23
N LEU A 66 6.53 5.78 -7.37
CA LEU A 66 6.91 4.41 -7.66
C LEU A 66 7.17 4.14 -9.14
N ASP A 67 8.19 3.32 -9.38
CA ASP A 67 8.50 2.73 -10.68
C ASP A 67 8.60 1.21 -10.48
N PRO A 68 7.79 0.39 -11.14
CA PRO A 68 6.79 0.73 -12.15
C PRO A 68 5.60 1.52 -11.58
N GLU A 69 5.10 2.42 -12.40
CA GLU A 69 4.07 3.39 -12.00
C GLU A 69 2.76 2.75 -11.54
N TRP A 70 2.40 1.59 -12.09
CA TRP A 70 1.15 0.93 -11.75
C TRP A 70 1.09 0.45 -10.29
N LEU A 71 2.23 0.39 -9.60
CA LEU A 71 2.26 0.03 -8.17
C LEU A 71 1.58 1.08 -7.29
N GLN A 72 1.46 2.33 -7.77
CA GLN A 72 0.80 3.41 -7.03
C GLN A 72 -0.70 3.15 -6.81
N TYR A 73 -1.29 2.20 -7.52
CA TYR A 73 -2.71 1.85 -7.39
C TYR A 73 -2.97 0.75 -6.37
N ILE A 74 -1.95 0.32 -5.60
CA ILE A 74 -2.13 -0.56 -4.46
C ILE A 74 -2.73 0.26 -3.32
N ASN A 75 -4.00 0.00 -3.01
CA ASN A 75 -4.75 0.78 -2.05
C ASN A 75 -4.51 0.31 -0.61
N HIS A 76 -4.98 1.10 0.35
CA HIS A 76 -4.87 0.78 1.77
C HIS A 76 -5.91 -0.24 2.20
N SER A 77 -5.50 -1.13 3.12
CA SER A 77 -6.43 -1.93 3.91
C SER A 77 -5.86 -2.10 5.32
N CYS A 78 -6.74 -2.18 6.31
CA CYS A 78 -6.36 -2.52 7.68
C CYS A 78 -6.10 -4.03 7.83
N GLU A 79 -6.45 -4.84 6.82
CA GLU A 79 -6.08 -6.25 6.67
C GLU A 79 -5.34 -6.44 5.35
N PRO A 80 -4.09 -5.96 5.25
CA PRO A 80 -3.35 -6.00 3.99
C PRO A 80 -2.92 -7.41 3.62
N ASN A 81 -2.69 -7.63 2.33
CA ASN A 81 -2.17 -8.90 1.83
C ASN A 81 -0.74 -8.78 1.27
N VAL A 82 -0.20 -7.57 1.20
CA VAL A 82 1.20 -7.37 0.84
C VAL A 82 1.86 -6.39 1.81
N VAL A 83 3.19 -6.38 1.79
CA VAL A 83 4.02 -5.41 2.48
C VAL A 83 5.00 -4.78 1.48
N PHE A 84 5.29 -3.49 1.67
CA PHE A 84 6.35 -2.80 0.94
C PHE A 84 7.63 -2.92 1.74
N ASP A 85 8.52 -3.80 1.32
CA ASP A 85 9.84 -3.92 1.93
C ASP A 85 10.74 -2.85 1.34
N THR A 86 10.87 -1.73 2.04
CA THR A 86 11.63 -0.58 1.56
C THR A 86 13.14 -0.82 1.59
N THR A 87 13.60 -1.78 2.37
CA THR A 87 15.01 -2.14 2.45
C THR A 87 15.44 -2.93 1.21
N LYS A 88 14.64 -3.93 0.82
CA LYS A 88 14.89 -4.73 -0.39
C LYS A 88 14.30 -4.11 -1.64
N GLN A 89 13.44 -3.11 -1.49
CA GLN A 89 12.68 -2.50 -2.57
C GLN A 89 11.84 -3.53 -3.32
N GLU A 90 11.08 -4.30 -2.55
CA GLU A 90 10.20 -5.35 -3.07
C GLU A 90 8.82 -5.28 -2.43
N ILE A 91 7.81 -5.65 -3.20
CA ILE A 91 6.45 -5.83 -2.71
C ILE A 91 6.22 -7.33 -2.57
N ILE A 92 5.92 -7.77 -1.34
CA ILE A 92 5.91 -9.18 -0.97
C ILE A 92 4.54 -9.56 -0.42
N ALA A 93 3.99 -10.67 -0.91
CA ALA A 93 2.73 -11.21 -0.37
C ALA A 93 2.98 -11.73 1.05
N ILE A 94 2.10 -11.37 1.99
CA ILE A 94 2.19 -11.78 3.39
C ILE A 94 1.12 -12.79 3.79
N ARG A 95 0.18 -13.07 2.89
CA ARG A 95 -0.83 -14.12 3.05
C ARG A 95 -1.26 -14.58 1.66
N PRO A 96 -2.01 -15.70 1.55
CA PRO A 96 -2.49 -16.14 0.24
C PRO A 96 -3.37 -15.08 -0.41
N ILE A 97 -3.14 -14.82 -1.69
CA ILE A 97 -3.94 -13.90 -2.50
C ILE A 97 -4.54 -14.71 -3.64
N LYS A 98 -5.86 -14.70 -3.75
CA LYS A 98 -6.56 -15.44 -4.79
C LYS A 98 -6.66 -14.60 -6.07
N LYS A 99 -6.66 -15.27 -7.21
CA LYS A 99 -6.91 -14.63 -8.50
C LYS A 99 -8.18 -13.78 -8.40
N GLY A 100 -8.09 -12.52 -8.82
CA GLY A 100 -9.18 -11.55 -8.77
C GLY A 100 -9.24 -10.71 -7.50
N GLU A 101 -8.53 -11.12 -6.44
CA GLU A 101 -8.52 -10.40 -5.17
C GLU A 101 -7.72 -9.11 -5.30
N GLU A 102 -8.18 -8.04 -4.63
CA GLU A 102 -7.46 -6.77 -4.62
C GLU A 102 -6.17 -6.90 -3.81
N ILE A 103 -5.08 -6.33 -4.34
CA ILE A 103 -3.79 -6.26 -3.66
C ILE A 103 -3.77 -4.97 -2.86
N THR A 104 -3.56 -5.08 -1.55
CA THR A 104 -3.62 -3.95 -0.62
C THR A 104 -2.45 -3.98 0.37
N PHE A 105 -2.06 -2.80 0.87
CA PHE A 105 -1.08 -2.71 1.95
C PHE A 105 -1.55 -1.73 3.02
N PHE A 106 -0.92 -1.78 4.18
CA PHE A 106 -1.25 -0.91 5.30
C PHE A 106 -0.41 0.37 5.18
N TYR A 107 -1.04 1.48 4.80
CA TYR A 107 -0.32 2.74 4.54
C TYR A 107 0.57 3.19 5.71
N PRO A 108 0.14 3.14 6.98
CA PRO A 108 1.01 3.54 8.07
C PRO A 108 2.27 2.69 8.24
N SER A 109 2.40 1.57 7.51
CA SER A 109 3.63 0.77 7.55
C SER A 109 4.81 1.50 6.90
N THR A 110 4.56 2.48 6.03
CA THR A 110 5.57 3.29 5.37
C THR A 110 5.40 4.78 5.66
N GLU A 111 4.17 5.24 5.94
CA GLU A 111 3.86 6.66 6.10
C GLU A 111 3.83 7.06 7.57
N TRP A 112 4.72 7.96 7.96
CA TRP A 112 4.77 8.47 9.33
C TRP A 112 3.61 9.43 9.60
N SER A 113 3.45 10.44 8.73
CA SER A 113 2.32 11.37 8.80
C SER A 113 1.93 11.74 7.38
N MET A 114 0.70 11.40 7.02
CA MET A 114 0.24 11.56 5.64
C MET A 114 -0.14 13.01 5.35
N ASP A 115 0.01 13.41 4.08
CA ASP A 115 -0.38 14.73 3.59
C ASP A 115 -1.85 15.03 3.92
N ARG A 116 -2.71 14.02 3.77
CA ARG A 116 -4.14 14.16 4.03
C ARG A 116 -4.70 12.86 4.61
N ALA A 117 -5.33 12.97 5.77
CA ALA A 117 -6.06 11.85 6.36
C ALA A 117 -7.26 11.49 5.49
N PHE A 118 -7.64 10.22 5.49
CA PHE A 118 -8.82 9.77 4.76
C PHE A 118 -9.58 8.71 5.57
N ASP A 119 -10.85 8.55 5.24
CA ASP A 119 -11.69 7.52 5.86
C ASP A 119 -11.45 6.19 5.16
N CYS A 120 -11.14 5.16 5.95
CA CYS A 120 -10.91 3.82 5.43
C CYS A 120 -12.24 3.10 5.22
N LEU A 121 -12.42 2.49 4.07
CA LEU A 121 -13.61 1.73 3.71
C LEU A 121 -13.29 0.25 3.45
N CYS A 122 -12.28 -0.29 4.14
CA CYS A 122 -11.84 -1.66 3.91
C CYS A 122 -12.82 -2.72 4.43
N ASN A 123 -13.76 -2.33 5.30
CA ASN A 123 -14.79 -3.21 5.87
C ASN A 123 -14.23 -4.38 6.67
N SER A 124 -12.97 -4.34 7.09
CA SER A 124 -12.41 -5.38 7.94
C SER A 124 -12.86 -5.17 9.40
N ASP A 125 -12.85 -6.24 10.18
CA ASP A 125 -13.24 -6.18 11.60
C ASP A 125 -12.34 -5.26 12.40
N ASN A 126 -11.07 -5.13 12.00
CA ASN A 126 -10.09 -4.28 12.65
C ASN A 126 -9.89 -2.93 11.93
N CYS A 127 -10.86 -2.48 11.15
CA CYS A 127 -10.77 -1.21 10.43
C CYS A 127 -10.55 -0.06 11.41
N LEU A 128 -9.53 0.76 11.13
CA LEU A 128 -9.15 1.90 11.99
C LEU A 128 -9.99 3.15 11.71
N GLU A 129 -10.87 3.10 10.73
CA GLU A 129 -11.79 4.15 10.30
C GLU A 129 -11.09 5.34 9.65
N THR A 130 -10.19 6.01 10.36
CA THR A 130 -9.43 7.15 9.81
C THR A 130 -7.96 6.78 9.70
N ILE A 131 -7.37 7.02 8.54
CA ILE A 131 -5.96 6.72 8.25
C ILE A 131 -5.19 8.03 8.08
N GLN A 132 -4.15 8.21 8.89
CA GLN A 132 -3.39 9.45 8.92
C GLN A 132 -1.87 9.23 9.02
N GLY A 133 -1.43 7.99 9.23
CA GLY A 133 -0.04 7.62 9.33
C GLY A 133 0.33 7.06 10.70
N ALA A 134 1.52 6.48 10.82
CA ALA A 134 1.96 5.78 12.03
C ALA A 134 2.07 6.70 13.24
N ALA A 135 2.42 7.98 13.03
CA ALA A 135 2.54 8.96 14.11
C ALA A 135 1.25 9.15 14.89
N HIS A 136 0.11 8.83 14.29
CA HIS A 136 -1.22 9.07 14.84
C HIS A 136 -1.88 7.79 15.38
N LEU A 137 -1.12 6.69 15.45
CA LEU A 137 -1.63 5.40 15.92
C LEU A 137 -0.92 4.95 17.19
N PRO A 138 -1.62 4.25 18.10
CA PRO A 138 -0.97 3.69 19.28
C PRO A 138 -0.05 2.53 18.89
N LEU A 139 1.02 2.34 19.65
CA LEU A 139 2.03 1.31 19.41
C LEU A 139 1.39 -0.09 19.37
N GLU A 140 0.43 -0.37 20.23
CA GLU A 140 -0.26 -1.67 20.30
C GLU A 140 -0.99 -2.03 19.00
N ILE A 141 -1.44 -1.03 18.23
CA ILE A 141 -2.01 -1.24 16.89
C ILE A 141 -0.87 -1.53 15.90
N LEU A 142 0.18 -0.71 15.93
CA LEU A 142 1.29 -0.82 14.97
C LEU A 142 2.05 -2.14 15.09
N THR A 143 2.14 -2.73 16.27
CA THR A 143 2.84 -4.00 16.47
C THR A 143 2.17 -5.18 15.76
N ASN A 144 0.94 -5.03 15.29
CA ASN A 144 0.24 -6.06 14.52
C ASN A 144 0.64 -6.08 13.04
N TYR A 145 1.48 -5.14 12.61
CA TYR A 145 1.83 -4.97 11.19
C TYR A 145 3.33 -5.05 10.98
N GLN A 146 3.73 -5.41 9.77
CA GLN A 146 5.13 -5.32 9.35
C GLN A 146 5.39 -3.88 8.92
N LEU A 147 6.32 -3.23 9.61
CA LEU A 147 6.63 -1.81 9.40
C LEU A 147 7.96 -1.66 8.67
N SER A 148 8.11 -0.57 7.89
CA SER A 148 9.39 -0.24 7.28
C SER A 148 10.43 0.06 8.35
N ASP A 149 11.71 -0.07 8.01
CA ASP A 149 12.80 0.25 8.92
C ASP A 149 12.70 1.71 9.40
N TYR A 150 12.33 2.61 8.50
CA TYR A 150 12.15 4.02 8.84
C TYR A 150 11.08 4.21 9.93
N ILE A 151 9.91 3.60 9.76
CA ILE A 151 8.82 3.71 10.75
C ILE A 151 9.25 3.09 12.07
N GLN A 152 9.91 1.94 12.03
CA GLN A 152 10.40 1.28 13.25
C GLN A 152 11.39 2.18 14.00
N GLN A 153 12.30 2.85 13.28
CA GLN A 153 13.25 3.79 13.87
C GLN A 153 12.54 4.98 14.52
N LYS A 154 11.50 5.52 13.87
CA LYS A 154 10.72 6.64 14.44
C LYS A 154 10.02 6.23 15.73
N LEU A 155 9.50 5.01 15.79
CA LEU A 155 8.86 4.50 17.00
C LEU A 155 9.87 4.30 18.13
N ASP A 156 11.06 3.79 17.81
CA ASP A 156 12.13 3.59 18.78
C ASP A 156 12.60 4.92 19.39
N MET A 157 12.61 5.98 18.59
CA MET A 157 12.99 7.32 19.04
C MET A 157 11.94 7.96 19.95
N LYS A 158 10.69 7.50 19.86
CA LYS A 158 9.57 8.02 20.65
C LYS A 158 9.48 7.44 22.05
N SER A 159 10.07 6.28 22.26
CA SER A 159 9.97 5.55 23.53
C SER A 159 10.94 6.07 24.58
#